data_876c475584a872e73443b96e27a602c3
#
_entry.id   876c475584a872e73443b96e27a602c3
#
_cell.length_a   1.000
_cell.length_b   1.000
_cell.length_c   1.000
_cell.angle_alpha   90.00
_cell.angle_beta   90.00
_cell.angle_gamma   90.00
#
_symmetry.space_group_name_H-M   'P 1'
#
loop_
_entity.id
_entity.type
_entity.pdbx_description
1 polymer ?
#
loop_
_entity_poly.entity_id
_entity_poly.type
_entity_poly.pdbx_seq_one_letter_code
_entity_poly.pdbx_strand_id
1 'polypeptide(L)'
;MSKISAGMIFLFSLSVLVVQAQQKNGLKQQTGNAKPYEVAVYYFPDYHPDSINARWHGKGWTEWALVKDAKPRFPGHHQPKQPSWGYFNEADPGWTAKEIDLAADNGIDVFIYDWYWYANTGQYLQEGLEKGFLKAPNRNRLKFALMWANHDWLNIQPATYDNQRIKLTSGEVSWSLWDTISTYIVEKYFKQPNYWKIDGKPYFSIYEIVNFINGLGGMEQAKKAIALLDKKTKAAGFPGVNFNIMDWMINDQVIKEIKGPNPPHTAKEMIEELNCESVSTYCFVHHFDIGSAGFPTVPYSKALEANEKYWHSFIKSYPDVLYTPNVSMGWDASPRCMQSDQFGLKNYPWTPVLVGNTPDAFKGALMDAKNFLDQYNPKHKIIVLNAWNEWTEGSFLLPEKRYGNGYLKAIKQVFGDQ
;
A
#
# COMPACT_ATOMS: atom_id res chain seq x y z
N MET A 1 -80.83 33.37 17.99
CA MET A 1 -80.44 33.36 16.55
C MET A 1 -78.96 33.66 16.51
N SER A 2 -78.04 32.88 16.05
CA SER A 2 -77.93 31.81 15.09
C SER A 2 -76.77 30.88 15.49
N LYS A 3 -76.95 29.58 15.38
CA LYS A 3 -75.93 28.53 15.44
C LYS A 3 -75.02 28.66 14.25
N ILE A 4 -73.74 28.42 14.42
CA ILE A 4 -72.72 27.95 13.47
C ILE A 4 -71.40 27.96 14.27
N SER A 5 -70.48 27.01 14.35
CA SER A 5 -70.35 25.66 13.86
C SER A 5 -69.11 25.06 14.55
N ALA A 6 -69.29 23.99 15.28
CA ALA A 6 -68.20 23.17 15.78
C ALA A 6 -67.85 22.18 14.66
N GLY A 7 -66.82 22.44 13.94
CA GLY A 7 -66.45 21.52 12.82
C GLY A 7 -65.16 21.80 12.09
N MET A 8 -64.09 22.22 12.79
CA MET A 8 -62.80 22.45 12.09
C MET A 8 -61.57 22.30 12.97
N ILE A 9 -61.56 21.32 13.85
CA ILE A 9 -60.30 21.00 14.69
C ILE A 9 -59.86 19.53 14.59
N PHE A 10 -60.52 18.69 13.80
CA PHE A 10 -60.19 17.25 13.75
C PHE A 10 -59.39 16.81 12.52
N LEU A 11 -58.99 17.70 11.61
CA LEU A 11 -58.26 17.34 10.39
C LEU A 11 -56.76 17.67 10.41
N PHE A 12 -56.24 18.36 11.44
CA PHE A 12 -54.82 18.70 11.55
C PHE A 12 -54.00 17.73 12.39
N SER A 13 -54.60 16.84 13.17
CA SER A 13 -53.91 15.89 14.03
C SER A 13 -53.58 14.56 13.36
N LEU A 14 -54.21 14.22 12.23
CA LEU A 14 -53.95 12.96 11.53
C LEU A 14 -52.78 13.06 10.52
N SER A 15 -52.48 14.24 9.99
CA SER A 15 -51.41 14.45 9.04
C SER A 15 -50.01 14.50 9.69
N VAL A 16 -49.92 14.90 10.96
CA VAL A 16 -48.63 14.93 11.70
C VAL A 16 -48.21 13.53 12.16
N LEU A 17 -49.13 12.64 12.46
CA LEU A 17 -48.84 11.26 12.87
C LEU A 17 -48.40 10.36 11.71
N VAL A 18 -48.87 10.63 10.48
CA VAL A 18 -48.44 9.86 9.28
C VAL A 18 -47.04 10.26 8.83
N VAL A 19 -46.60 11.52 8.96
CA VAL A 19 -45.27 11.98 8.63
C VAL A 19 -44.25 11.49 9.63
N GLN A 20 -44.56 11.36 10.92
CA GLN A 20 -43.66 10.78 11.92
C GLN A 20 -43.52 9.24 11.83
N ALA A 21 -44.53 8.54 11.28
CA ALA A 21 -44.43 7.10 11.04
C ALA A 21 -43.60 6.75 9.80
N GLN A 22 -43.56 7.62 8.78
CA GLN A 22 -42.72 7.41 7.58
C GLN A 22 -41.24 7.77 7.81
N GLN A 23 -40.90 8.66 8.76
CA GLN A 23 -39.50 8.96 9.10
C GLN A 23 -38.84 7.91 10.01
N LYS A 24 -39.60 7.05 10.69
CA LYS A 24 -39.03 5.96 11.51
C LYS A 24 -38.74 4.68 10.76
N ASN A 25 -39.16 4.53 9.50
CA ASN A 25 -38.90 3.33 8.69
C ASN A 25 -37.75 3.48 7.69
N GLY A 26 -37.01 4.61 7.71
CA GLY A 26 -35.91 4.91 6.78
C GLY A 26 -34.50 4.67 7.30
N LEU A 27 -34.31 4.24 8.55
CA LEU A 27 -32.98 3.98 9.13
C LEU A 27 -32.94 2.60 9.78
N LYS A 28 -33.18 1.57 8.99
CA LYS A 28 -32.50 0.31 9.25
C LYS A 28 -31.05 0.52 8.78
N GLN A 29 -30.17 0.99 9.68
CA GLN A 29 -28.77 0.71 9.56
C GLN A 29 -28.64 -0.78 9.27
N GLN A 30 -28.18 -1.12 8.07
CA GLN A 30 -27.58 -2.42 7.84
C GLN A 30 -26.36 -2.50 8.79
N THR A 31 -26.55 -3.05 9.96
CA THR A 31 -25.50 -3.66 10.74
C THR A 31 -25.13 -4.93 9.99
N GLY A 32 -24.51 -4.78 8.83
CA GLY A 32 -23.72 -5.86 8.26
C GLY A 32 -22.67 -6.17 9.31
N ASN A 33 -22.54 -7.43 9.72
CA ASN A 33 -21.44 -7.87 10.56
C ASN A 33 -20.16 -7.34 9.92
N ALA A 34 -19.41 -6.51 10.65
CA ALA A 34 -18.10 -6.04 10.17
C ALA A 34 -17.27 -7.27 9.83
N LYS A 35 -16.66 -7.28 8.63
CA LYS A 35 -15.78 -8.36 8.25
C LYS A 35 -14.71 -8.54 9.35
N PRO A 36 -14.43 -9.77 9.79
CA PRO A 36 -13.44 -10.01 10.84
C PRO A 36 -12.01 -9.66 10.41
N TYR A 37 -11.73 -9.63 9.09
CA TYR A 37 -10.44 -9.26 8.51
C TYR A 37 -10.61 -8.16 7.47
N GLU A 38 -9.61 -7.28 7.39
CA GLU A 38 -9.49 -6.28 6.34
C GLU A 38 -8.25 -6.59 5.49
N VAL A 39 -8.44 -6.74 4.19
CA VAL A 39 -7.38 -7.10 3.23
C VAL A 39 -6.97 -5.86 2.46
N ALA A 40 -5.76 -5.39 2.70
CA ALA A 40 -5.16 -4.29 1.97
C ALA A 40 -4.09 -4.82 0.98
N VAL A 41 -3.86 -4.11 -0.12
CA VAL A 41 -2.84 -4.48 -1.10
C VAL A 41 -2.10 -3.24 -1.59
N TYR A 42 -0.76 -3.33 -1.69
CA TYR A 42 0.05 -2.27 -2.27
C TYR A 42 -0.20 -2.15 -3.77
N TYR A 43 -0.28 -0.91 -4.23
CA TYR A 43 -0.51 -0.55 -5.64
C TYR A 43 0.64 0.34 -6.12
N PHE A 44 1.44 -0.17 -7.04
CA PHE A 44 2.56 0.55 -7.66
C PHE A 44 2.10 1.26 -8.94
N PRO A 45 2.09 2.60 -9.02
CA PRO A 45 1.43 3.34 -10.08
C PRO A 45 2.37 3.80 -11.21
N ASP A 46 3.17 2.90 -11.83
CA ASP A 46 4.11 3.27 -12.91
C ASP A 46 3.74 2.67 -14.29
N TYR A 47 2.44 2.38 -14.50
CA TYR A 47 1.93 1.80 -15.74
C TYR A 47 1.11 2.79 -16.58
N HIS A 48 1.40 4.08 -16.43
CA HIS A 48 0.86 5.18 -17.24
C HIS A 48 1.99 6.13 -17.67
N PRO A 49 1.87 6.85 -18.80
CA PRO A 49 2.85 7.86 -19.20
C PRO A 49 2.92 8.99 -18.18
N ASP A 50 4.12 9.27 -17.67
CA ASP A 50 4.41 10.36 -16.76
C ASP A 50 5.45 11.32 -17.34
N SER A 51 5.36 12.61 -16.98
CA SER A 51 6.25 13.66 -17.52
C SER A 51 7.68 13.53 -17.00
N ILE A 52 7.87 12.96 -15.81
CA ILE A 52 9.17 12.74 -15.20
C ILE A 52 9.82 11.50 -15.82
N ASN A 53 9.06 10.41 -15.99
CA ASN A 53 9.49 9.25 -16.75
C ASN A 53 9.89 9.61 -18.18
N ALA A 54 9.13 10.49 -18.84
CA ALA A 54 9.45 10.96 -20.18
C ALA A 54 10.80 11.68 -20.26
N ARG A 55 11.24 12.37 -19.19
CA ARG A 55 12.57 13.01 -19.11
C ARG A 55 13.71 12.00 -18.90
N TRP A 56 13.46 10.92 -18.15
CA TRP A 56 14.48 9.94 -17.80
C TRP A 56 14.60 8.82 -18.83
N HIS A 57 13.48 8.37 -19.40
CA HIS A 57 13.39 7.17 -20.24
C HIS A 57 12.87 7.43 -21.65
N GLY A 58 12.41 8.66 -21.95
CA GLY A 58 11.86 9.01 -23.25
C GLY A 58 10.33 9.08 -23.26
N LYS A 59 9.81 9.79 -24.26
CA LYS A 59 8.37 10.08 -24.39
C LYS A 59 7.52 8.82 -24.46
N GLY A 60 6.51 8.75 -23.58
CA GLY A 60 5.54 7.66 -23.56
C GLY A 60 6.03 6.39 -22.86
N TRP A 61 7.20 6.43 -22.24
CA TRP A 61 7.70 5.30 -21.45
C TRP A 61 6.79 5.03 -20.23
N THR A 62 6.61 3.77 -19.92
CA THR A 62 5.98 3.24 -18.72
C THR A 62 6.74 1.98 -18.31
N GLU A 63 6.60 1.52 -17.09
CA GLU A 63 7.25 0.30 -16.63
C GLU A 63 6.83 -0.96 -17.42
N TRP A 64 5.75 -0.90 -18.21
CA TRP A 64 5.43 -1.93 -19.20
C TRP A 64 6.56 -2.22 -20.19
N ALA A 65 7.47 -1.28 -20.44
CA ALA A 65 8.63 -1.50 -21.29
C ALA A 65 9.52 -2.62 -20.73
N LEU A 66 9.80 -2.60 -19.43
CA LEU A 66 10.63 -3.62 -18.76
C LEU A 66 9.95 -4.99 -18.73
N VAL A 67 8.64 -5.02 -18.50
CA VAL A 67 7.86 -6.27 -18.52
C VAL A 67 7.88 -6.93 -19.90
N LYS A 68 7.77 -6.13 -20.99
CA LYS A 68 7.79 -6.62 -22.37
C LYS A 68 9.17 -7.14 -22.78
N ASP A 69 10.23 -6.46 -22.34
CA ASP A 69 11.60 -6.75 -22.74
C ASP A 69 12.23 -7.86 -21.92
N ALA A 70 11.61 -8.25 -20.79
CA ALA A 70 12.10 -9.29 -19.90
C ALA A 70 12.31 -10.62 -20.63
N LYS A 71 13.43 -11.29 -20.33
CA LYS A 71 13.83 -12.58 -20.92
C LYS A 71 14.09 -13.63 -19.84
N PRO A 72 13.91 -14.91 -20.13
CA PRO A 72 14.38 -15.97 -19.25
C PRO A 72 15.89 -15.80 -18.96
N ARG A 73 16.28 -15.78 -17.69
CA ARG A 73 17.65 -15.55 -17.23
C ARG A 73 18.39 -16.85 -16.90
N PHE A 74 17.65 -17.94 -16.75
CA PHE A 74 18.15 -19.29 -16.46
C PHE A 74 17.13 -20.33 -16.94
N PRO A 75 17.50 -21.62 -17.09
CA PRO A 75 16.58 -22.67 -17.53
C PRO A 75 15.35 -22.77 -16.60
N GLY A 76 14.17 -22.78 -17.19
CA GLY A 76 12.90 -22.83 -16.45
C GLY A 76 12.40 -21.49 -15.90
N HIS A 77 13.13 -20.39 -16.11
CA HIS A 77 12.68 -19.06 -15.71
C HIS A 77 11.49 -18.58 -16.55
N HIS A 78 10.41 -18.21 -15.91
CA HIS A 78 9.18 -17.78 -16.57
C HIS A 78 9.18 -16.25 -16.77
N GLN A 79 9.71 -15.80 -17.89
CA GLN A 79 9.68 -14.43 -18.40
C GLN A 79 9.50 -14.44 -19.92
N PRO A 80 8.88 -13.41 -20.54
CA PRO A 80 8.20 -12.28 -19.89
C PRO A 80 6.88 -12.70 -19.23
N LYS A 81 6.49 -12.04 -18.14
CA LYS A 81 5.14 -12.15 -17.60
C LYS A 81 4.15 -11.50 -18.58
N GLN A 82 3.00 -12.13 -18.80
CA GLN A 82 2.05 -11.66 -19.80
C GLN A 82 0.71 -11.31 -19.16
N PRO A 83 0.41 -10.02 -18.98
CA PRO A 83 -0.89 -9.59 -18.45
C PRO A 83 -2.04 -10.11 -19.32
N SER A 84 -3.07 -10.70 -18.72
CA SER A 84 -4.24 -11.23 -19.45
C SER A 84 -5.05 -10.10 -20.11
N TRP A 85 -4.99 -8.90 -19.57
CA TRP A 85 -5.68 -7.72 -20.09
C TRP A 85 -4.83 -6.89 -21.06
N GLY A 86 -3.60 -7.34 -21.35
CA GLY A 86 -2.62 -6.55 -22.10
C GLY A 86 -2.01 -5.44 -21.25
N TYR A 87 -1.29 -4.57 -21.91
CA TYR A 87 -0.51 -3.48 -21.30
C TYR A 87 -1.34 -2.20 -21.30
N PHE A 88 -2.23 -2.07 -20.35
CA PHE A 88 -3.17 -0.97 -20.26
C PHE A 88 -2.58 0.26 -19.54
N ASN A 89 -3.27 1.40 -19.69
CA ASN A 89 -2.94 2.63 -18.96
C ASN A 89 -3.81 2.72 -17.71
N GLU A 90 -3.20 2.63 -16.54
CA GLU A 90 -3.88 2.71 -15.24
C GLU A 90 -4.41 4.11 -14.90
N ALA A 91 -3.99 5.17 -15.60
CA ALA A 91 -4.59 6.49 -15.47
C ALA A 91 -5.93 6.62 -16.23
N ASP A 92 -6.33 5.59 -16.97
CA ASP A 92 -7.67 5.53 -17.58
C ASP A 92 -8.69 5.00 -16.56
N PRO A 93 -9.72 5.79 -16.18
CA PRO A 93 -10.70 5.39 -15.18
C PRO A 93 -11.53 4.16 -15.57
N GLY A 94 -11.64 3.83 -16.85
CA GLY A 94 -12.33 2.64 -17.33
C GLY A 94 -11.53 1.36 -17.06
N TRP A 95 -10.20 1.42 -17.16
CA TRP A 95 -9.34 0.30 -16.76
C TRP A 95 -9.30 0.15 -15.24
N THR A 96 -9.14 1.25 -14.51
CA THR A 96 -9.15 1.22 -13.04
C THR A 96 -10.49 0.75 -12.49
N ALA A 97 -11.61 1.05 -13.17
CA ALA A 97 -12.92 0.51 -12.76
C ALA A 97 -12.94 -1.03 -12.84
N LYS A 98 -12.30 -1.64 -13.86
CA LYS A 98 -12.18 -3.11 -13.94
C LYS A 98 -11.28 -3.67 -12.84
N GLU A 99 -10.20 -2.97 -12.49
CA GLU A 99 -9.32 -3.37 -11.37
C GLU A 99 -10.08 -3.34 -10.05
N ILE A 100 -10.84 -2.28 -9.80
CA ILE A 100 -11.67 -2.11 -8.59
C ILE A 100 -12.69 -3.25 -8.48
N ASP A 101 -13.42 -3.55 -9.57
CA ASP A 101 -14.40 -4.65 -9.57
C ASP A 101 -13.71 -5.98 -9.30
N LEU A 102 -12.60 -6.26 -9.97
CA LEU A 102 -11.86 -7.50 -9.79
C LEU A 102 -11.34 -7.66 -8.35
N ALA A 103 -10.78 -6.60 -7.76
CA ALA A 103 -10.26 -6.62 -6.40
C ALA A 103 -11.39 -6.84 -5.37
N ALA A 104 -12.45 -6.03 -5.45
CA ALA A 104 -13.59 -6.11 -4.53
C ALA A 104 -14.32 -7.46 -4.62
N ASP A 105 -14.51 -8.01 -5.82
CA ASP A 105 -15.15 -9.31 -6.05
C ASP A 105 -14.34 -10.50 -5.50
N ASN A 106 -13.04 -10.28 -5.21
CA ASN A 106 -12.15 -11.29 -4.64
C ASN A 106 -11.73 -11.02 -3.19
N GLY A 107 -12.41 -10.11 -2.48
CA GLY A 107 -12.26 -9.93 -1.05
C GLY A 107 -11.17 -8.94 -0.63
N ILE A 108 -10.61 -8.16 -1.57
CA ILE A 108 -9.72 -7.03 -1.26
C ILE A 108 -10.57 -5.83 -0.87
N ASP A 109 -10.18 -5.12 0.18
CA ASP A 109 -10.90 -4.00 0.75
C ASP A 109 -10.23 -2.64 0.50
N VAL A 110 -8.88 -2.63 0.37
CA VAL A 110 -8.08 -1.39 0.32
C VAL A 110 -6.96 -1.50 -0.71
N PHE A 111 -6.80 -0.47 -1.53
CA PHE A 111 -5.56 -0.22 -2.27
C PHE A 111 -4.70 0.77 -1.49
N ILE A 112 -3.46 0.40 -1.15
CA ILE A 112 -2.45 1.29 -0.57
C ILE A 112 -1.55 1.71 -1.72
N TYR A 113 -1.70 2.96 -2.17
CA TYR A 113 -0.90 3.49 -3.27
C TYR A 113 0.50 3.84 -2.81
N ASP A 114 1.50 3.34 -3.53
CA ASP A 114 2.86 3.85 -3.48
C ASP A 114 2.82 5.28 -4.04
N TRP A 115 2.92 6.24 -3.15
CA TRP A 115 2.76 7.66 -3.48
C TRP A 115 4.09 8.37 -3.43
N TYR A 116 4.39 9.17 -4.45
CA TYR A 116 5.69 9.77 -4.63
C TYR A 116 5.61 11.29 -4.67
N TRP A 117 6.54 11.94 -3.98
CA TRP A 117 6.78 13.38 -4.05
C TRP A 117 8.24 13.66 -3.73
N TYR A 118 8.94 14.34 -4.63
CA TYR A 118 10.35 14.67 -4.49
C TYR A 118 10.58 16.16 -4.51
N ALA A 119 11.67 16.64 -3.84
CA ALA A 119 11.97 18.05 -3.71
C ALA A 119 12.24 18.73 -5.05
N ASN A 120 12.90 18.05 -5.99
CA ASN A 120 13.32 18.59 -7.27
C ASN A 120 12.36 18.34 -8.44
N THR A 121 11.45 17.38 -8.32
CA THR A 121 10.51 17.02 -9.38
C THR A 121 9.06 17.29 -9.01
N GLY A 122 8.75 17.44 -7.72
CA GLY A 122 7.37 17.56 -7.23
C GLY A 122 6.67 16.21 -7.21
N GLN A 123 5.36 16.23 -7.47
CA GLN A 123 4.54 15.02 -7.57
C GLN A 123 5.01 14.13 -8.71
N TYR A 124 5.01 12.82 -8.46
CA TYR A 124 5.44 11.82 -9.42
C TYR A 124 4.52 10.61 -9.36
N LEU A 125 4.14 10.07 -10.51
CA LEU A 125 3.26 8.88 -10.68
C LEU A 125 1.85 9.00 -10.07
N GLN A 126 1.37 10.20 -9.76
CA GLN A 126 0.05 10.34 -9.12
C GLN A 126 -1.15 10.16 -10.04
N GLU A 127 -0.96 10.12 -11.39
CA GLU A 127 -2.09 10.07 -12.31
C GLU A 127 -2.87 8.76 -12.24
N GLY A 128 -2.24 7.63 -11.92
CA GLY A 128 -2.92 6.36 -11.66
C GLY A 128 -3.98 6.49 -10.55
N LEU A 129 -3.63 7.18 -9.46
CA LEU A 129 -4.59 7.47 -8.38
C LEU A 129 -5.57 8.58 -8.79
N GLU A 130 -5.08 9.74 -9.26
CA GLU A 130 -5.91 10.93 -9.42
C GLU A 130 -6.80 10.94 -10.66
N LYS A 131 -6.31 10.40 -11.78
CA LYS A 131 -7.06 10.30 -13.03
C LYS A 131 -7.71 8.93 -13.21
N GLY A 132 -7.05 7.86 -12.75
CA GLY A 132 -7.58 6.50 -12.75
C GLY A 132 -8.58 6.28 -11.62
N PHE A 133 -8.09 5.97 -10.42
CA PHE A 133 -8.91 5.51 -9.30
C PHE A 133 -9.96 6.53 -8.83
N LEU A 134 -9.57 7.77 -8.56
CA LEU A 134 -10.49 8.80 -8.06
C LEU A 134 -11.54 9.24 -9.09
N LYS A 135 -11.38 8.88 -10.37
CA LYS A 135 -12.34 9.14 -11.44
C LYS A 135 -13.13 7.91 -11.86
N ALA A 136 -12.77 6.73 -11.37
CA ALA A 136 -13.52 5.50 -11.66
C ALA A 136 -14.95 5.59 -11.11
N PRO A 137 -15.96 5.19 -11.90
CA PRO A 137 -17.38 5.32 -11.52
C PRO A 137 -17.75 4.45 -10.31
N ASN A 138 -17.03 3.35 -10.10
CA ASN A 138 -17.23 2.36 -9.04
C ASN A 138 -16.22 2.49 -7.88
N ARG A 139 -15.47 3.59 -7.78
CA ARG A 139 -14.38 3.77 -6.80
C ARG A 139 -14.78 3.51 -5.35
N ASN A 140 -16.07 3.72 -5.02
CA ASN A 140 -16.58 3.51 -3.66
C ASN A 140 -16.70 2.02 -3.26
N ARG A 141 -16.44 1.07 -4.19
CA ARG A 141 -16.35 -0.36 -3.86
C ARG A 141 -15.06 -0.72 -3.12
N LEU A 142 -14.03 0.11 -3.22
CA LEU A 142 -12.76 -0.05 -2.50
C LEU A 142 -12.42 1.20 -1.71
N LYS A 143 -11.75 1.01 -0.60
CA LYS A 143 -11.03 2.07 0.09
C LYS A 143 -9.67 2.27 -0.58
N PHE A 144 -9.03 3.42 -0.30
CA PHE A 144 -7.63 3.64 -0.65
C PHE A 144 -6.89 4.37 0.45
N ALA A 145 -5.59 4.20 0.49
CA ALA A 145 -4.67 4.90 1.39
C ALA A 145 -3.38 5.25 0.66
N LEU A 146 -2.53 6.01 1.31
CA LEU A 146 -1.20 6.37 0.80
C LEU A 146 -0.12 5.74 1.66
N MET A 147 0.87 5.15 1.00
CA MET A 147 2.21 4.93 1.53
C MET A 147 3.15 5.86 0.79
N TRP A 148 3.72 6.85 1.47
CA TRP A 148 4.70 7.72 0.84
C TRP A 148 6.01 6.97 0.65
N ALA A 149 6.27 6.59 -0.60
CA ALA A 149 7.47 5.90 -1.02
C ALA A 149 8.63 6.90 -1.21
N ASN A 150 9.10 7.44 -0.09
CA ASN A 150 10.09 8.51 0.02
C ASN A 150 11.54 7.98 0.00
N HIS A 151 11.80 6.88 -0.71
CA HIS A 151 13.15 6.42 -0.99
C HIS A 151 13.81 7.26 -2.09
N ASP A 152 15.14 7.21 -2.17
CA ASP A 152 15.86 7.77 -3.31
C ASP A 152 15.43 7.08 -4.60
N TRP A 153 15.09 7.85 -5.64
CA TRP A 153 14.79 7.27 -6.95
C TRP A 153 16.08 7.03 -7.71
N LEU A 154 16.28 5.79 -8.12
CA LEU A 154 17.51 5.33 -8.74
C LEU A 154 17.31 5.03 -10.22
N ASN A 155 18.33 5.21 -11.03
CA ASN A 155 18.34 4.78 -12.44
C ASN A 155 18.51 3.25 -12.54
N ILE A 156 17.44 2.53 -12.29
CA ILE A 156 17.39 1.05 -12.32
C ILE A 156 16.28 0.50 -13.24
N GLN A 157 15.83 1.29 -14.20
CA GLN A 157 14.79 0.92 -15.18
C GLN A 157 15.30 0.98 -16.65
N PRO A 158 16.21 0.07 -17.09
CA PRO A 158 16.85 -1.04 -16.39
C PRO A 158 18.20 -0.67 -15.77
N ALA A 159 18.59 -1.42 -14.73
CA ALA A 159 19.92 -1.36 -14.13
C ALA A 159 20.93 -2.15 -14.94
N THR A 160 22.07 -1.53 -15.27
CA THR A 160 23.24 -2.28 -15.82
C THR A 160 23.99 -2.98 -14.71
N TYR A 161 24.64 -4.11 -15.04
CA TYR A 161 25.34 -4.91 -14.03
C TYR A 161 26.50 -4.14 -13.38
N ASP A 162 27.23 -3.31 -14.17
CA ASP A 162 28.42 -2.60 -13.70
C ASP A 162 28.15 -1.19 -13.15
N ASN A 163 27.05 -0.56 -13.54
CA ASN A 163 26.71 0.81 -13.15
C ASN A 163 25.31 0.88 -12.53
N GLN A 164 25.22 0.47 -11.28
CA GLN A 164 23.98 0.44 -10.53
C GLN A 164 23.84 1.69 -9.66
N ARG A 165 22.60 2.05 -9.33
CA ARG A 165 22.25 2.99 -8.27
C ARG A 165 22.71 4.43 -8.48
N ILE A 166 22.67 4.92 -9.73
CA ILE A 166 22.74 6.36 -9.97
C ILE A 166 21.48 7.00 -9.42
N LYS A 167 21.63 7.88 -8.42
CA LYS A 167 20.50 8.60 -7.85
C LYS A 167 20.01 9.68 -8.81
N LEU A 168 18.74 9.59 -9.20
CA LEU A 168 18.04 10.58 -10.04
C LEU A 168 17.41 11.67 -9.19
N THR A 169 16.84 11.32 -8.03
CA THR A 169 16.30 12.27 -7.07
C THR A 169 16.37 11.73 -5.65
N SER A 170 16.45 12.63 -4.66
CA SER A 170 16.47 12.26 -3.24
C SER A 170 15.06 12.16 -2.66
N GLY A 171 14.84 11.16 -1.80
CA GLY A 171 13.63 11.02 -1.01
C GLY A 171 13.56 11.95 0.21
N GLU A 172 14.66 12.60 0.58
CA GLU A 172 14.68 13.57 1.68
C GLU A 172 13.89 14.84 1.31
N VAL A 173 13.14 15.37 2.25
CA VAL A 173 12.38 16.62 2.08
C VAL A 173 12.67 17.60 3.20
N SER A 174 12.65 18.90 2.86
CA SER A 174 12.78 19.97 3.84
C SER A 174 11.48 20.18 4.62
N TRP A 175 11.57 20.91 5.74
CA TRP A 175 10.41 21.30 6.54
C TRP A 175 9.36 22.07 5.73
N SER A 176 9.76 23.04 4.92
CA SER A 176 8.83 23.82 4.10
C SER A 176 8.10 22.97 3.06
N LEU A 177 8.80 21.99 2.48
CA LEU A 177 8.19 21.06 1.55
C LEU A 177 7.23 20.11 2.26
N TRP A 178 7.59 19.63 3.46
CA TRP A 178 6.68 18.81 4.28
C TRP A 178 5.38 19.54 4.64
N ASP A 179 5.47 20.84 4.96
CA ASP A 179 4.26 21.64 5.21
C ASP A 179 3.33 21.65 3.99
N THR A 180 3.90 21.80 2.79
CA THR A 180 3.16 21.72 1.52
C THR A 180 2.57 20.32 1.29
N ILE A 181 3.38 19.25 1.42
CA ILE A 181 2.98 17.86 1.23
C ILE A 181 1.85 17.50 2.19
N SER A 182 2.01 17.77 3.49
CA SER A 182 1.01 17.43 4.50
C SER A 182 -0.31 18.17 4.30
N THR A 183 -0.28 19.43 3.82
CA THR A 183 -1.49 20.16 3.42
C THR A 183 -2.17 19.48 2.23
N TYR A 184 -1.39 19.14 1.20
CA TYR A 184 -1.92 18.50 0.01
C TYR A 184 -2.58 17.15 0.33
N ILE A 185 -1.93 16.32 1.14
CA ILE A 185 -2.45 15.01 1.54
C ILE A 185 -3.81 15.15 2.24
N VAL A 186 -3.91 16.05 3.21
CA VAL A 186 -5.15 16.25 3.97
C VAL A 186 -6.26 16.78 3.06
N GLU A 187 -5.99 17.81 2.26
CA GLU A 187 -7.00 18.47 1.43
C GLU A 187 -7.44 17.61 0.25
N LYS A 188 -6.51 16.93 -0.40
CA LYS A 188 -6.77 16.18 -1.63
C LYS A 188 -7.28 14.77 -1.37
N TYR A 189 -6.70 14.07 -0.38
CA TYR A 189 -6.93 12.65 -0.21
C TYR A 189 -7.71 12.31 1.06
N PHE A 190 -7.34 12.80 2.25
CA PHE A 190 -8.00 12.39 3.49
C PHE A 190 -9.50 12.73 3.51
N LYS A 191 -9.88 13.80 2.83
CA LYS A 191 -11.29 14.23 2.69
C LYS A 191 -12.11 13.37 1.69
N GLN A 192 -11.47 12.46 0.95
CA GLN A 192 -12.24 11.55 0.07
C GLN A 192 -13.08 10.59 0.92
N PRO A 193 -14.35 10.34 0.53
CA PRO A 193 -15.25 9.53 1.34
C PRO A 193 -14.76 8.09 1.55
N ASN A 194 -14.07 7.53 0.57
CA ASN A 194 -13.51 6.19 0.57
C ASN A 194 -12.00 6.15 0.96
N TYR A 195 -11.44 7.24 1.51
CA TYR A 195 -10.10 7.15 2.10
C TYR A 195 -10.13 6.20 3.30
N TRP A 196 -9.15 5.29 3.38
CA TRP A 196 -9.09 4.29 4.43
C TRP A 196 -8.81 4.91 5.80
N LYS A 197 -9.58 4.49 6.80
CA LYS A 197 -9.50 4.98 8.17
C LYS A 197 -9.51 3.82 9.16
N ILE A 198 -8.64 3.88 10.14
CA ILE A 198 -8.61 2.99 11.29
C ILE A 198 -9.07 3.80 12.50
N ASP A 199 -10.12 3.35 13.19
CA ASP A 199 -10.76 4.11 14.28
C ASP A 199 -11.13 5.57 13.90
N GLY A 200 -11.55 5.78 12.65
CA GLY A 200 -11.87 7.10 12.13
C GLY A 200 -10.67 7.98 11.75
N LYS A 201 -9.45 7.55 12.04
CA LYS A 201 -8.21 8.24 11.69
C LYS A 201 -7.75 7.82 10.29
N PRO A 202 -7.53 8.75 9.34
CA PRO A 202 -6.94 8.43 8.05
C PRO A 202 -5.58 7.73 8.22
N TYR A 203 -5.41 6.58 7.53
CA TYR A 203 -4.14 5.86 7.51
C TYR A 203 -3.13 6.58 6.62
N PHE A 204 -1.91 6.77 7.10
CA PHE A 204 -0.81 7.31 6.30
C PHE A 204 0.50 6.63 6.68
N SER A 205 1.19 6.08 5.68
CA SER A 205 2.44 5.35 5.89
C SER A 205 3.63 6.09 5.28
N ILE A 206 4.78 5.97 5.92
CA ILE A 206 6.10 6.39 5.39
C ILE A 206 6.94 5.14 5.13
N TYR A 207 7.46 5.02 3.89
CA TYR A 207 8.26 3.89 3.48
C TYR A 207 9.69 3.94 4.04
N GLU A 208 10.36 5.09 3.94
CA GLU A 208 11.74 5.25 4.39
C GLU A 208 11.82 6.32 5.49
N ILE A 209 11.64 5.83 6.72
CA ILE A 209 11.55 6.70 7.90
C ILE A 209 12.86 7.44 8.18
N VAL A 210 14.01 6.85 7.86
CA VAL A 210 15.33 7.47 8.05
C VAL A 210 15.51 8.66 7.11
N ASN A 211 15.12 8.54 5.83
CA ASN A 211 15.12 9.68 4.91
C ASN A 211 14.20 10.82 5.38
N PHE A 212 13.04 10.47 5.93
CA PHE A 212 12.13 11.46 6.50
C PHE A 212 12.75 12.21 7.66
N ILE A 213 13.35 11.47 8.61
CA ILE A 213 14.00 12.06 9.80
C ILE A 213 15.19 12.92 9.38
N ASN A 214 16.06 12.41 8.51
CA ASN A 214 17.28 13.10 8.08
C ASN A 214 16.99 14.36 7.25
N GLY A 215 16.04 14.30 6.32
CA GLY A 215 15.64 15.43 5.49
C GLY A 215 15.04 16.58 6.30
N LEU A 216 14.37 16.26 7.41
CA LEU A 216 13.83 17.26 8.33
C LEU A 216 14.85 17.81 9.34
N GLY A 217 16.03 17.18 9.46
CA GLY A 217 17.09 17.62 10.37
C GLY A 217 17.12 16.92 11.73
N GLY A 218 16.55 15.71 11.82
CA GLY A 218 16.63 14.83 12.98
C GLY A 218 15.30 14.58 13.68
N MET A 219 15.35 13.74 14.74
CA MET A 219 14.17 13.20 15.43
C MET A 219 13.20 14.28 15.92
N GLU A 220 13.69 15.31 16.60
CA GLU A 220 12.83 16.38 17.13
C GLU A 220 12.05 17.13 16.03
N GLN A 221 12.63 17.27 14.85
CA GLN A 221 11.92 17.88 13.72
C GLN A 221 10.93 16.89 13.09
N ALA A 222 11.28 15.61 13.01
CA ALA A 222 10.36 14.59 12.53
C ALA A 222 9.12 14.46 13.43
N LYS A 223 9.29 14.47 14.76
CA LYS A 223 8.18 14.50 15.74
C LYS A 223 7.25 15.69 15.49
N LYS A 224 7.83 16.89 15.33
CA LYS A 224 7.05 18.10 15.01
C LYS A 224 6.33 17.99 13.66
N ALA A 225 6.96 17.35 12.68
CA ALA A 225 6.37 17.17 11.35
C ALA A 225 5.16 16.22 11.39
N ILE A 226 5.24 15.12 12.13
CA ILE A 226 4.11 14.20 12.34
C ILE A 226 3.00 14.90 13.13
N ALA A 227 3.35 15.66 14.19
CA ALA A 227 2.39 16.45 14.95
C ALA A 227 1.70 17.52 14.08
N LEU A 228 2.40 18.09 13.09
CA LEU A 228 1.81 19.04 12.13
C LEU A 228 0.78 18.36 11.24
N LEU A 229 1.07 17.16 10.71
CA LEU A 229 0.12 16.37 9.94
C LEU A 229 -1.12 16.03 10.78
N ASP A 230 -0.94 15.56 12.01
CA ASP A 230 -2.02 15.24 12.93
C ASP A 230 -2.89 16.50 13.24
N LYS A 231 -2.26 17.64 13.49
CA LYS A 231 -2.97 18.91 13.69
C LYS A 231 -3.81 19.31 12.48
N LYS A 232 -3.27 19.22 11.26
CA LYS A 232 -4.00 19.51 10.03
C LYS A 232 -5.16 18.54 9.82
N THR A 233 -4.94 17.26 10.13
CA THR A 233 -5.96 16.20 10.04
C THR A 233 -7.10 16.47 11.01
N LYS A 234 -6.80 16.87 12.25
CA LYS A 234 -7.80 17.29 13.25
C LYS A 234 -8.57 18.52 12.80
N ALA A 235 -7.89 19.51 12.24
CA ALA A 235 -8.54 20.71 11.69
C ALA A 235 -9.48 20.40 10.52
N ALA A 236 -9.24 19.30 9.79
CA ALA A 236 -10.11 18.81 8.73
C ALA A 236 -11.30 17.98 9.25
N GLY A 237 -11.47 17.81 10.57
CA GLY A 237 -12.62 17.15 11.21
C GLY A 237 -12.40 15.67 11.54
N PHE A 238 -11.18 15.15 11.46
CA PHE A 238 -10.86 13.78 11.86
C PHE A 238 -10.32 13.72 13.31
N PRO A 239 -10.37 12.57 13.99
CA PRO A 239 -9.83 12.45 15.35
C PRO A 239 -8.30 12.52 15.44
N GLY A 240 -7.61 12.44 14.32
CA GLY A 240 -6.16 12.44 14.16
C GLY A 240 -5.75 11.64 12.95
N VAL A 241 -4.46 11.38 12.77
CA VAL A 241 -3.92 10.50 11.73
C VAL A 241 -3.53 9.14 12.32
N ASN A 242 -3.83 8.04 11.66
CA ASN A 242 -3.21 6.74 11.95
C ASN A 242 -1.86 6.71 11.23
N PHE A 243 -0.80 7.04 11.98
CA PHE A 243 0.56 7.10 11.45
C PHE A 243 1.19 5.70 11.45
N ASN A 244 1.61 5.27 10.28
CA ASN A 244 2.25 3.98 10.02
C ASN A 244 3.67 4.17 9.47
N ILE A 245 4.56 3.24 9.74
CA ILE A 245 5.89 3.16 9.11
C ILE A 245 6.13 1.75 8.57
N MET A 246 6.94 1.65 7.50
CA MET A 246 7.42 0.37 7.00
C MET A 246 8.56 -0.15 7.87
N ASP A 247 8.53 -1.44 8.17
CA ASP A 247 9.39 -2.06 9.18
C ASP A 247 10.80 -2.44 8.67
N TRP A 248 11.06 -2.40 7.37
CA TRP A 248 12.35 -2.77 6.82
C TRP A 248 13.51 -1.88 7.31
N MET A 249 13.19 -0.66 7.73
CA MET A 249 14.13 0.28 8.35
C MET A 249 14.08 0.26 9.89
N ILE A 250 13.30 -0.64 10.49
CA ILE A 250 13.17 -0.75 11.95
C ILE A 250 14.15 -1.78 12.49
N ASN A 251 15.40 -1.39 12.59
CA ASN A 251 16.43 -2.19 13.26
C ASN A 251 17.56 -1.29 13.78
N ASP A 252 18.25 -1.75 14.82
CA ASP A 252 19.26 -0.96 15.54
C ASP A 252 20.51 -0.63 14.68
N GLN A 253 20.70 -1.25 13.51
CA GLN A 253 21.79 -0.89 12.60
C GLN A 253 21.41 0.31 11.75
N VAL A 254 20.20 0.30 11.20
CA VAL A 254 19.68 1.38 10.34
C VAL A 254 19.50 2.67 11.14
N ILE A 255 19.10 2.58 12.41
CA ILE A 255 18.92 3.74 13.28
C ILE A 255 20.20 4.54 13.46
N LYS A 256 21.37 3.90 13.38
CA LYS A 256 22.67 4.59 13.40
C LYS A 256 22.88 5.53 12.20
N GLU A 257 22.07 5.42 11.16
CA GLU A 257 22.08 6.31 9.99
C GLU A 257 21.29 7.61 10.23
N ILE A 258 20.53 7.68 11.34
CA ILE A 258 19.79 8.90 11.73
C ILE A 258 20.78 9.97 12.14
N LYS A 259 20.67 11.12 11.45
CA LYS A 259 21.50 12.31 11.67
C LYS A 259 20.78 13.30 12.59
N GLY A 260 21.55 14.27 13.10
CA GLY A 260 21.02 15.35 13.94
C GLY A 260 21.28 15.16 15.43
N PRO A 261 20.85 16.11 16.26
CA PRO A 261 21.04 16.03 17.71
C PRO A 261 20.13 14.97 18.33
N ASN A 262 20.66 14.25 19.33
CA ASN A 262 19.96 13.25 20.12
C ASN A 262 19.23 12.19 19.25
N PRO A 263 19.94 11.42 18.41
CA PRO A 263 19.31 10.34 17.66
C PRO A 263 18.84 9.25 18.64
N PRO A 264 17.78 8.49 18.28
CA PRO A 264 17.33 7.36 19.09
C PRO A 264 18.43 6.29 19.19
N HIS A 265 18.51 5.58 20.31
CA HIS A 265 19.50 4.53 20.52
C HIS A 265 19.01 3.16 20.04
N THR A 266 17.69 2.97 19.97
CA THR A 266 17.05 1.73 19.56
C THR A 266 15.86 1.98 18.63
N ALA A 267 15.49 0.98 17.84
CA ALA A 267 14.30 1.00 17.02
C ALA A 267 13.02 1.23 17.85
N LYS A 268 12.98 0.67 19.04
CA LYS A 268 11.86 0.87 19.97
C LYS A 268 11.70 2.32 20.39
N GLU A 269 12.79 2.97 20.77
CA GLU A 269 12.81 4.39 21.14
C GLU A 269 12.33 5.26 19.96
N MET A 270 12.77 4.98 18.74
CA MET A 270 12.31 5.69 17.54
C MET A 270 10.79 5.55 17.33
N ILE A 271 10.25 4.33 17.41
CA ILE A 271 8.81 4.06 17.26
C ILE A 271 8.00 4.81 18.31
N GLU A 272 8.42 4.74 19.56
CA GLU A 272 7.74 5.39 20.70
C GLU A 272 7.78 6.92 20.55
N GLU A 273 8.95 7.50 20.24
CA GLU A 273 9.10 8.94 20.07
C GLU A 273 8.32 9.49 18.89
N LEU A 274 8.20 8.76 17.78
CA LEU A 274 7.38 9.15 16.64
C LEU A 274 5.88 8.96 16.86
N ASN A 275 5.48 8.37 17.98
CA ASN A 275 4.09 8.02 18.28
C ASN A 275 3.44 7.22 17.15
N CYS A 276 4.15 6.18 16.70
CA CYS A 276 3.72 5.33 15.60
C CYS A 276 2.57 4.44 16.06
N GLU A 277 1.40 4.50 15.38
CA GLU A 277 0.21 3.72 15.77
C GLU A 277 0.20 2.32 15.17
N SER A 278 0.86 2.14 14.01
CA SER A 278 0.93 0.84 13.34
C SER A 278 2.22 0.70 12.53
N VAL A 279 2.59 -0.55 12.27
CA VAL A 279 3.77 -0.92 11.48
C VAL A 279 3.37 -1.98 10.48
N SER A 280 3.87 -1.88 9.25
CA SER A 280 3.60 -2.80 8.15
C SER A 280 4.89 -3.24 7.47
N THR A 281 4.89 -4.44 6.89
CA THR A 281 5.95 -4.92 5.98
C THR A 281 5.52 -4.69 4.54
N TYR A 282 6.45 -4.25 3.66
CA TYR A 282 6.16 -4.10 2.23
C TYR A 282 6.23 -5.44 1.50
N CYS A 283 7.35 -6.15 1.61
CA CYS A 283 7.55 -7.43 0.92
C CYS A 283 8.43 -8.41 1.72
N PHE A 284 8.35 -9.69 1.38
CA PHE A 284 9.07 -10.77 2.08
C PHE A 284 10.59 -10.60 2.11
N VAL A 285 11.18 -10.03 1.06
CA VAL A 285 12.64 -9.88 0.97
C VAL A 285 13.21 -8.81 1.89
N HIS A 286 12.37 -8.01 2.55
CA HIS A 286 12.83 -7.08 3.58
C HIS A 286 13.32 -7.76 4.87
N HIS A 287 12.77 -8.93 5.19
CA HIS A 287 13.12 -9.71 6.39
C HIS A 287 13.74 -11.06 6.06
N PHE A 288 14.22 -11.20 4.83
CA PHE A 288 14.83 -12.43 4.35
C PHE A 288 16.03 -12.10 3.46
N ASP A 289 17.22 -12.50 3.89
CA ASP A 289 18.42 -12.36 3.06
C ASP A 289 18.39 -13.37 1.91
N ILE A 290 17.67 -12.99 0.87
CA ILE A 290 17.47 -13.81 -0.32
C ILE A 290 18.80 -14.11 -1.04
N GLY A 291 19.78 -13.18 -0.96
CA GLY A 291 21.10 -13.34 -1.60
C GLY A 291 21.89 -14.47 -1.00
N SER A 292 21.88 -14.63 0.31
CA SER A 292 22.56 -15.73 1.01
C SER A 292 21.82 -17.07 0.91
N ALA A 293 20.56 -17.07 0.54
CA ALA A 293 19.74 -18.29 0.51
C ALA A 293 19.94 -19.16 -0.73
N GLY A 294 20.53 -18.61 -1.80
CA GLY A 294 20.84 -19.32 -3.05
C GLY A 294 20.72 -18.43 -4.30
N PHE A 295 21.28 -18.88 -5.42
CA PHE A 295 21.20 -18.19 -6.71
C PHE A 295 21.22 -19.24 -7.84
N PRO A 296 20.49 -19.08 -8.93
CA PRO A 296 19.62 -17.94 -9.27
C PRO A 296 18.22 -18.01 -8.65
N THR A 297 17.89 -19.06 -7.93
CA THR A 297 16.55 -19.27 -7.38
C THR A 297 16.58 -19.63 -5.90
N VAL A 298 15.52 -19.24 -5.20
CA VAL A 298 15.24 -19.60 -3.81
C VAL A 298 13.79 -20.08 -3.68
N PRO A 299 13.52 -21.16 -2.93
CA PRO A 299 12.14 -21.58 -2.68
C PRO A 299 11.32 -20.52 -1.96
N TYR A 300 10.09 -20.27 -2.42
CA TYR A 300 9.13 -19.34 -1.79
C TYR A 300 8.88 -19.65 -0.31
N SER A 301 8.83 -20.94 0.04
CA SER A 301 8.63 -21.40 1.41
C SER A 301 9.70 -20.92 2.40
N LYS A 302 10.97 -20.73 1.94
CA LYS A 302 12.03 -20.18 2.81
C LYS A 302 11.78 -18.72 3.17
N ALA A 303 11.31 -17.92 2.21
CA ALA A 303 10.97 -16.53 2.46
C ALA A 303 9.75 -16.41 3.38
N LEU A 304 8.73 -17.26 3.18
CA LEU A 304 7.56 -17.34 4.06
C LEU A 304 7.97 -17.69 5.50
N GLU A 305 8.74 -18.76 5.69
CA GLU A 305 9.21 -19.17 7.02
C GLU A 305 9.98 -18.06 7.76
N ALA A 306 10.82 -17.30 7.05
CA ALA A 306 11.55 -16.18 7.64
C ALA A 306 10.60 -15.05 8.09
N ASN A 307 9.59 -14.73 7.27
CA ASN A 307 8.61 -13.69 7.59
C ASN A 307 7.68 -14.10 8.74
N GLU A 308 7.26 -15.36 8.82
CA GLU A 308 6.49 -15.87 9.97
C GLU A 308 7.27 -15.71 11.29
N LYS A 309 8.55 -16.07 11.28
CA LYS A 309 9.44 -15.84 12.44
C LYS A 309 9.53 -14.35 12.79
N TYR A 310 9.62 -13.50 11.78
CA TYR A 310 9.66 -12.06 11.97
C TYR A 310 8.36 -11.53 12.59
N TRP A 311 7.17 -11.94 12.10
CA TRP A 311 5.88 -11.51 12.66
C TRP A 311 5.79 -11.79 14.15
N HIS A 312 6.12 -13.01 14.57
CA HIS A 312 6.13 -13.38 16.00
C HIS A 312 7.18 -12.62 16.83
N SER A 313 8.35 -12.37 16.25
CA SER A 313 9.40 -11.59 16.91
C SER A 313 8.96 -10.13 17.09
N PHE A 314 8.34 -9.53 16.05
CA PHE A 314 7.92 -8.14 16.09
C PHE A 314 6.88 -7.89 17.19
N ILE A 315 5.79 -8.65 17.25
CA ILE A 315 4.74 -8.46 18.26
C ILE A 315 5.24 -8.71 19.68
N LYS A 316 6.26 -9.54 19.85
CA LYS A 316 6.93 -9.74 21.13
C LYS A 316 7.76 -8.53 21.55
N SER A 317 8.45 -7.90 20.60
CA SER A 317 9.32 -6.75 20.86
C SER A 317 8.55 -5.44 21.01
N TYR A 318 7.41 -5.31 20.31
CA TYR A 318 6.59 -4.10 20.24
C TYR A 318 5.09 -4.40 20.51
N PRO A 319 4.73 -4.85 21.73
CA PRO A 319 3.38 -5.35 22.02
C PRO A 319 2.28 -4.29 21.92
N ASP A 320 2.63 -3.01 22.06
CA ASP A 320 1.69 -1.88 22.05
C ASP A 320 1.49 -1.25 20.66
N VAL A 321 2.19 -1.77 19.64
CA VAL A 321 2.11 -1.27 18.26
C VAL A 321 1.32 -2.25 17.42
N LEU A 322 0.30 -1.77 16.71
CA LEU A 322 -0.46 -2.62 15.79
C LEU A 322 0.47 -3.08 14.65
N TYR A 323 0.68 -4.39 14.56
CA TYR A 323 1.43 -4.99 13.46
C TYR A 323 0.48 -5.57 12.40
N THR A 324 0.75 -5.23 11.12
CA THR A 324 0.00 -5.77 9.99
C THR A 324 0.92 -6.69 9.17
N PRO A 325 0.75 -8.02 9.25
CA PRO A 325 1.59 -8.97 8.52
C PRO A 325 1.44 -8.78 7.01
N ASN A 326 2.56 -8.90 6.29
CA ASN A 326 2.57 -8.94 4.83
C ASN A 326 2.52 -10.39 4.32
N VAL A 327 1.83 -10.63 3.21
CA VAL A 327 1.99 -11.81 2.38
C VAL A 327 2.35 -11.38 0.96
N SER A 328 3.61 -11.61 0.57
CA SER A 328 4.06 -11.37 -0.80
C SER A 328 3.69 -12.53 -1.70
N MET A 329 3.20 -12.22 -2.90
CA MET A 329 2.85 -13.23 -3.90
C MET A 329 4.09 -13.87 -4.53
N GLY A 330 5.19 -13.13 -4.64
CA GLY A 330 6.43 -13.60 -5.24
C GLY A 330 7.55 -12.58 -5.15
N TRP A 331 8.68 -12.88 -5.82
CA TRP A 331 9.78 -11.96 -6.03
C TRP A 331 10.58 -12.36 -7.26
N ASP A 332 10.70 -11.46 -8.22
CA ASP A 332 11.49 -11.60 -9.44
C ASP A 332 11.81 -10.21 -10.01
N ALA A 333 12.89 -9.59 -9.54
CA ALA A 333 13.31 -8.27 -9.99
C ALA A 333 14.11 -8.28 -11.32
N SER A 334 14.23 -9.43 -11.97
CA SER A 334 15.01 -9.59 -13.21
C SER A 334 14.54 -8.73 -14.39
N PRO A 335 13.25 -8.32 -14.52
CA PRO A 335 12.86 -7.35 -15.55
C PRO A 335 13.52 -5.97 -15.41
N ARG A 336 13.87 -5.56 -14.19
CA ARG A 336 14.62 -4.32 -13.92
C ARG A 336 16.12 -4.43 -14.21
N CYS A 337 16.63 -5.62 -14.49
CA CYS A 337 18.03 -5.82 -14.94
C CYS A 337 18.16 -5.57 -16.43
N MET A 338 19.29 -5.00 -16.88
CA MET A 338 19.61 -4.91 -18.31
C MET A 338 19.63 -6.31 -18.94
N GLN A 339 18.76 -6.53 -19.93
CA GLN A 339 18.51 -7.86 -20.48
C GLN A 339 19.66 -8.40 -21.35
N SER A 340 20.58 -7.54 -21.80
CA SER A 340 21.83 -7.94 -22.50
C SER A 340 22.92 -8.40 -21.55
N ASP A 341 22.86 -8.04 -20.26
CA ASP A 341 23.92 -8.36 -19.31
C ASP A 341 23.75 -9.79 -18.78
N GLN A 342 24.87 -10.42 -18.40
CA GLN A 342 24.83 -11.73 -17.75
C GLN A 342 24.14 -11.61 -16.39
N PHE A 343 23.14 -12.48 -16.12
CA PHE A 343 22.47 -12.50 -14.84
C PHE A 343 23.39 -13.06 -13.75
N GLY A 344 23.69 -12.26 -12.75
CA GLY A 344 24.57 -12.60 -11.64
C GLY A 344 24.08 -12.00 -10.34
N LEU A 345 24.52 -12.52 -9.21
CA LEU A 345 24.16 -12.02 -7.89
C LEU A 345 24.85 -10.69 -7.58
N LYS A 346 24.06 -9.67 -7.30
CA LYS A 346 24.47 -8.38 -6.74
C LYS A 346 23.36 -7.80 -5.87
N ASN A 347 23.48 -6.53 -5.50
CA ASN A 347 22.39 -5.78 -4.88
C ASN A 347 21.19 -5.65 -5.84
N TYR A 348 20.01 -5.37 -5.25
CA TYR A 348 18.81 -5.10 -6.01
C TYR A 348 19.07 -4.17 -7.22
N PRO A 349 18.55 -4.49 -8.42
CA PRO A 349 17.59 -5.57 -8.74
C PRO A 349 18.23 -6.93 -9.10
N TRP A 350 19.54 -7.10 -9.01
CA TRP A 350 20.29 -8.32 -9.36
C TRP A 350 20.22 -9.37 -8.24
N THR A 351 19.00 -9.74 -7.86
CA THR A 351 18.73 -10.68 -6.76
C THR A 351 18.23 -12.03 -7.26
N PRO A 352 18.29 -13.08 -6.44
CA PRO A 352 17.64 -14.34 -6.75
C PRO A 352 16.13 -14.20 -6.94
N VAL A 353 15.54 -15.16 -7.65
CA VAL A 353 14.09 -15.24 -7.92
C VAL A 353 13.46 -16.24 -6.96
N LEU A 354 12.33 -15.89 -6.34
CA LEU A 354 11.51 -16.83 -5.58
C LEU A 354 10.77 -17.76 -6.54
N VAL A 355 10.91 -19.08 -6.33
CA VAL A 355 10.25 -20.11 -7.14
C VAL A 355 9.32 -20.97 -6.29
N GLY A 356 8.30 -21.56 -6.92
CA GLY A 356 7.30 -22.34 -6.22
C GLY A 356 6.15 -21.52 -5.62
N ASN A 357 6.11 -20.24 -5.89
CA ASN A 357 5.03 -19.31 -5.50
C ASN A 357 3.77 -19.54 -6.37
N THR A 358 3.21 -20.73 -6.32
CA THR A 358 1.95 -21.06 -7.01
C THR A 358 0.74 -20.47 -6.27
N PRO A 359 -0.44 -20.38 -6.92
CA PRO A 359 -1.67 -19.98 -6.21
C PRO A 359 -1.96 -20.79 -4.95
N ASP A 360 -1.66 -22.09 -4.94
CA ASP A 360 -1.85 -22.94 -3.76
C ASP A 360 -0.83 -22.64 -2.66
N ALA A 361 0.45 -22.40 -3.00
CA ALA A 361 1.46 -21.98 -2.04
C ALA A 361 1.12 -20.60 -1.43
N PHE A 362 0.66 -19.66 -2.26
CA PHE A 362 0.18 -18.36 -1.81
C PHE A 362 -1.06 -18.49 -0.91
N LYS A 363 -2.01 -19.37 -1.23
CA LYS A 363 -3.14 -19.67 -0.36
C LYS A 363 -2.69 -20.18 1.01
N GLY A 364 -1.69 -21.07 1.04
CA GLY A 364 -1.08 -21.53 2.29
C GLY A 364 -0.56 -20.36 3.13
N ALA A 365 0.23 -19.45 2.51
CA ALA A 365 0.75 -18.26 3.17
C ALA A 365 -0.35 -17.31 3.71
N LEU A 366 -1.46 -17.16 2.97
CA LEU A 366 -2.63 -16.40 3.44
C LEU A 366 -3.28 -17.06 4.67
N MET A 367 -3.37 -18.39 4.71
CA MET A 367 -3.90 -19.12 5.85
C MET A 367 -2.99 -18.99 7.08
N ASP A 368 -1.67 -19.03 6.90
CA ASP A 368 -0.68 -18.83 7.96
C ASP A 368 -0.76 -17.42 8.55
N ALA A 369 -0.88 -16.40 7.70
CA ALA A 369 -1.10 -15.02 8.14
C ALA A 369 -2.45 -14.85 8.87
N LYS A 370 -3.51 -15.51 8.40
CA LYS A 370 -4.81 -15.52 9.08
C LYS A 370 -4.71 -16.16 10.46
N ASN A 371 -4.05 -17.32 10.57
CA ASN A 371 -3.82 -18.01 11.84
C ASN A 371 -2.98 -17.15 12.80
N PHE A 372 -1.94 -16.47 12.29
CA PHE A 372 -1.16 -15.53 13.08
C PHE A 372 -2.05 -14.40 13.63
N LEU A 373 -2.88 -13.77 12.81
CA LEU A 373 -3.80 -12.72 13.24
C LEU A 373 -4.84 -13.22 14.26
N ASP A 374 -5.29 -14.46 14.14
CA ASP A 374 -6.21 -15.08 15.12
C ASP A 374 -5.55 -15.31 16.47
N GLN A 375 -4.27 -15.70 16.49
CA GLN A 375 -3.49 -15.89 17.71
C GLN A 375 -3.06 -14.57 18.34
N TYR A 376 -2.57 -13.63 17.52
CA TYR A 376 -2.19 -12.27 17.95
C TYR A 376 -3.41 -11.48 18.45
N ASN A 377 -4.57 -11.71 17.82
CA ASN A 377 -5.87 -11.14 18.15
C ASN A 377 -5.84 -9.61 18.37
N PRO A 378 -5.28 -8.82 17.45
CA PRO A 378 -5.29 -7.37 17.55
C PRO A 378 -6.71 -6.83 17.43
N LYS A 379 -6.95 -5.59 17.88
CA LYS A 379 -8.24 -4.90 17.73
C LYS A 379 -8.69 -4.85 16.25
N HIS A 380 -7.77 -4.67 15.33
CA HIS A 380 -8.00 -4.64 13.89
C HIS A 380 -7.17 -5.75 13.23
N LYS A 381 -7.83 -6.76 12.69
CA LYS A 381 -7.18 -7.85 11.95
C LYS A 381 -6.97 -7.43 10.50
N ILE A 382 -5.85 -6.79 10.24
CA ILE A 382 -5.46 -6.28 8.93
C ILE A 382 -4.34 -7.15 8.37
N ILE A 383 -4.48 -7.58 7.11
CA ILE A 383 -3.42 -8.23 6.34
C ILE A 383 -3.06 -7.33 5.15
N VAL A 384 -1.78 -7.23 4.84
CA VAL A 384 -1.31 -6.45 3.69
C VAL A 384 -0.68 -7.39 2.67
N LEU A 385 -1.01 -7.22 1.40
CA LEU A 385 -0.53 -8.06 0.30
C LEU A 385 0.45 -7.26 -0.58
N ASN A 386 1.55 -7.85 -0.95
CA ASN A 386 2.45 -7.34 -1.97
C ASN A 386 2.38 -8.26 -3.20
N ALA A 387 1.94 -7.73 -4.33
CA ALA A 387 1.32 -6.43 -4.56
C ALA A 387 0.18 -6.58 -5.57
N TRP A 388 -0.57 -5.53 -5.85
CA TRP A 388 -1.58 -5.55 -6.91
C TRP A 388 -0.93 -5.71 -8.29
N ASN A 389 0.14 -4.95 -8.55
CA ASN A 389 0.69 -4.77 -9.89
C ASN A 389 2.21 -4.57 -9.97
N GLU A 390 3.02 -5.05 -9.01
CA GLU A 390 4.48 -5.00 -9.09
C GLU A 390 5.04 -6.03 -10.08
N TRP A 391 4.71 -5.85 -11.39
CA TRP A 391 5.08 -6.76 -12.45
C TRP A 391 6.58 -6.95 -12.62
N THR A 392 7.36 -5.88 -12.43
CA THR A 392 8.82 -5.87 -12.61
C THR A 392 9.57 -6.42 -11.41
N GLU A 393 8.87 -6.65 -10.29
CA GLU A 393 9.37 -7.39 -9.13
C GLU A 393 8.77 -8.79 -9.00
N GLY A 394 7.94 -9.19 -9.98
CA GLY A 394 7.32 -10.51 -9.99
C GLY A 394 6.32 -10.73 -8.86
N SER A 395 5.77 -9.65 -8.32
CA SER A 395 4.76 -9.68 -7.26
C SER A 395 3.51 -8.93 -7.70
N PHE A 396 2.53 -9.66 -8.26
CA PHE A 396 1.31 -9.06 -8.84
C PHE A 396 0.11 -10.01 -8.71
N LEU A 397 -1.04 -9.45 -8.36
CA LEU A 397 -2.31 -10.17 -8.26
C LEU A 397 -3.16 -10.04 -9.52
N LEU A 398 -2.88 -9.02 -10.34
CA LEU A 398 -3.54 -8.86 -11.65
C LEU A 398 -3.41 -10.12 -12.49
N PRO A 399 -4.46 -10.50 -13.25
CA PRO A 399 -4.47 -11.74 -14.02
C PRO A 399 -3.36 -11.81 -15.08
N GLU A 400 -2.63 -12.91 -15.09
CA GLU A 400 -1.62 -13.21 -16.10
C GLU A 400 -1.94 -14.52 -16.83
N LYS A 401 -1.26 -14.80 -17.95
CA LYS A 401 -1.62 -15.96 -18.80
C LYS A 401 -1.36 -17.33 -18.17
N ARG A 402 -0.42 -17.45 -17.24
CA ARG A 402 -0.04 -18.72 -16.62
C ARG A 402 -1.07 -19.21 -15.61
N TYR A 403 -1.46 -18.36 -14.67
CA TYR A 403 -2.34 -18.71 -13.56
C TYR A 403 -3.70 -18.01 -13.60
N GLY A 404 -3.93 -17.10 -14.57
CA GLY A 404 -5.17 -16.34 -14.67
C GLY A 404 -5.51 -15.62 -13.37
N ASN A 405 -6.69 -15.89 -12.81
CA ASN A 405 -7.15 -15.33 -11.53
C ASN A 405 -6.77 -16.22 -10.33
N GLY A 406 -5.80 -17.12 -10.43
CA GLY A 406 -5.50 -18.11 -9.40
C GLY A 406 -5.20 -17.50 -8.03
N TYR A 407 -4.37 -16.46 -7.98
CA TYR A 407 -4.03 -15.75 -6.74
C TYR A 407 -5.22 -15.02 -6.12
N LEU A 408 -6.04 -14.36 -6.95
CA LEU A 408 -7.27 -13.69 -6.48
C LEU A 408 -8.29 -14.69 -5.93
N LYS A 409 -8.43 -15.85 -6.57
CA LYS A 409 -9.27 -16.94 -6.04
C LYS A 409 -8.77 -17.44 -4.70
N ALA A 410 -7.46 -17.51 -4.48
CA ALA A 410 -6.87 -17.87 -3.19
C ALA A 410 -7.27 -16.87 -2.10
N ILE A 411 -7.20 -15.56 -2.38
CA ILE A 411 -7.65 -14.50 -1.45
C ILE A 411 -9.14 -14.69 -1.13
N LYS A 412 -9.98 -14.84 -2.15
CA LYS A 412 -11.42 -15.04 -1.96
C LYS A 412 -11.75 -16.26 -1.10
N GLN A 413 -11.03 -17.37 -1.30
CA GLN A 413 -11.24 -18.60 -0.52
C GLN A 413 -10.87 -18.43 0.96
N VAL A 414 -9.91 -17.56 1.30
CA VAL A 414 -9.46 -17.35 2.68
C VAL A 414 -10.22 -16.22 3.38
N PHE A 415 -10.58 -15.15 2.66
CA PHE A 415 -11.13 -13.92 3.22
C PHE A 415 -12.45 -13.43 2.59
N GLY A 416 -12.91 -14.01 1.49
CA GLY A 416 -14.00 -13.46 0.68
C GLY A 416 -15.44 -13.68 1.19
N ASP A 417 -15.68 -14.67 2.01
CA ASP A 417 -17.03 -15.12 2.41
C ASP A 417 -17.26 -14.99 3.93
N GLN A 418 -16.72 -13.95 4.57
CA GLN A 418 -16.80 -13.76 6.02
C GLN A 418 -17.63 -12.56 6.42
#